data_f8f242e3411ba0fdac65ed75714602e3
#
_entry.id   f8f242e3411ba0fdac65ed75714602e3
#
_cell.length_a   1.000
_cell.length_b   1.000
_cell.length_c   1.000
_cell.angle_alpha   90.00
_cell.angle_beta   90.00
_cell.angle_gamma   90.00
#
_symmetry.space_group_name_H-M   'P 1'
#
loop_
_entity.id
_entity.type
_entity.pdbx_description
1 polymer ?
#
loop_
_entity_poly.entity_id
_entity_poly.type
_entity_poly.pdbx_seq_one_letter_code
_entity_poly.pdbx_strand_id
1 'polypeptide(L)'
;MPRAITIVPKPPKLEQKKRVAAYARVSSGKDAMLHSLSAQVSYYSDLIQNHDDWLYVGVYADEAKTGTKESRADFQRLIADCRAGKIDMVITKSISRFARNTVTLLQTVRDFKAWGVDIFFEEQNIHTMSGDGELMMTILASYAQEESRSASENQKWRIKRNFEEGMPWNGAMLGYRLKNGRYEIIPEEADLVRRIYNEYLSGDGYLTIAKRLNEDGIPSRFGKQWGQSVISKILSNYTYTGNLILQKTFRENHITKKTIINNGELPKYHAENAHDAIIDMETFQAVQAEKT
;
A
#
# COMPACT_ATOMS: atom_id res chain seq x y z
N MET A 1 75.97 -1.30 27.51
CA MET A 1 75.20 -2.57 27.61
C MET A 1 73.97 -2.47 26.75
N PRO A 2 73.71 -3.39 25.83
CA PRO A 2 72.49 -3.35 24.99
C PRO A 2 71.25 -3.61 25.88
N ARG A 3 70.21 -2.81 25.67
CA ARG A 3 68.90 -2.98 26.36
C ARG A 3 68.21 -4.23 25.87
N ALA A 4 67.82 -5.16 26.75
CA ALA A 4 67.01 -6.29 26.40
C ALA A 4 65.57 -5.80 26.14
N ILE A 5 65.08 -5.98 24.94
CA ILE A 5 63.66 -5.69 24.54
C ILE A 5 62.93 -6.99 24.59
N THR A 6 61.97 -7.11 25.52
CA THR A 6 61.06 -8.26 25.60
C THR A 6 59.72 -7.86 24.97
N ILE A 7 59.29 -8.57 23.94
CA ILE A 7 57.96 -8.39 23.33
C ILE A 7 56.93 -9.02 24.26
N VAL A 8 56.05 -8.21 24.84
CA VAL A 8 54.90 -8.71 25.61
C VAL A 8 53.84 -9.13 24.62
N PRO A 9 53.46 -10.38 24.55
CA PRO A 9 52.39 -10.84 23.66
C PRO A 9 51.08 -10.18 24.06
N LYS A 10 50.30 -9.72 23.05
CA LYS A 10 48.93 -9.25 23.29
C LYS A 10 48.11 -10.34 24.00
N PRO A 11 47.31 -9.96 25.02
CA PRO A 11 46.41 -10.95 25.63
C PRO A 11 45.48 -11.52 24.57
N PRO A 12 45.17 -12.83 24.63
CA PRO A 12 44.26 -13.42 23.69
C PRO A 12 42.92 -12.68 23.74
N LYS A 13 42.46 -12.23 22.58
CA LYS A 13 41.17 -11.59 22.46
C LYS A 13 40.13 -12.68 22.70
N LEU A 14 39.41 -12.65 23.82
CA LEU A 14 38.29 -13.53 24.07
C LEU A 14 37.30 -13.34 22.91
N GLU A 15 37.16 -14.36 22.06
CA GLU A 15 36.15 -14.36 21.00
C GLU A 15 34.78 -14.35 21.67
N GLN A 16 34.07 -13.23 21.49
CA GLN A 16 32.71 -13.14 21.99
C GLN A 16 31.82 -14.03 21.13
N LYS A 17 31.16 -15.02 21.75
CA LYS A 17 30.18 -15.85 21.07
C LYS A 17 29.06 -14.98 20.46
N LYS A 18 28.63 -15.28 19.24
CA LYS A 18 27.53 -14.59 18.59
C LYS A 18 26.21 -14.92 19.29
N ARG A 19 25.42 -13.90 19.60
CA ARG A 19 24.07 -14.06 20.16
C ARG A 19 23.12 -14.41 19.01
N VAL A 20 22.63 -15.64 19.02
CA VAL A 20 21.84 -16.21 17.91
C VAL A 20 20.42 -16.49 18.35
N ALA A 21 19.47 -16.05 17.55
CA ALA A 21 18.06 -16.36 17.65
C ALA A 21 17.57 -17.08 16.39
N ALA A 22 16.47 -17.79 16.48
CA ALA A 22 15.81 -18.33 15.30
C ALA A 22 14.42 -17.74 15.11
N TYR A 23 13.97 -17.69 13.85
CA TYR A 23 12.60 -17.36 13.50
C TYR A 23 11.93 -18.47 12.73
N ALA A 24 10.83 -19.00 13.27
CA ALA A 24 10.02 -20.05 12.69
C ALA A 24 8.62 -19.54 12.31
N ARG A 25 8.07 -20.01 11.18
CA ARG A 25 6.70 -19.72 10.77
C ARG A 25 6.06 -20.93 10.10
N VAL A 26 4.92 -21.38 10.66
CA VAL A 26 4.13 -22.47 10.11
C VAL A 26 2.80 -21.96 9.56
N SER A 27 2.29 -22.61 8.50
CA SER A 27 1.00 -22.27 7.90
C SER A 27 -0.15 -22.91 8.71
N SER A 28 -1.30 -22.25 8.89
CA SER A 28 -2.44 -22.74 9.68
C SER A 28 -3.13 -23.95 9.04
N GLY A 29 -3.41 -24.98 9.79
CA GLY A 29 -4.27 -26.11 9.41
C GLY A 29 -4.07 -27.36 10.29
N LYS A 30 -4.90 -27.55 11.33
CA LYS A 30 -5.12 -28.73 12.15
C LYS A 30 -3.94 -29.34 12.94
N ASP A 31 -4.23 -30.16 13.91
CA ASP A 31 -3.37 -30.74 14.95
C ASP A 31 -1.94 -31.22 14.55
N ALA A 32 -1.75 -31.61 13.31
CA ALA A 32 -0.43 -31.94 12.72
C ALA A 32 0.57 -30.78 12.75
N MET A 33 0.12 -29.53 12.97
CA MET A 33 0.95 -28.32 12.90
C MET A 33 1.47 -27.85 14.24
N LEU A 34 0.78 -28.11 15.34
CA LEU A 34 1.33 -27.89 16.68
C LEU A 34 2.59 -28.76 16.86
N HIS A 35 2.55 -29.99 16.34
CA HIS A 35 3.74 -30.86 16.28
C HIS A 35 4.82 -30.28 15.35
N SER A 36 4.46 -29.65 14.23
CA SER A 36 5.43 -29.03 13.32
C SER A 36 6.08 -27.78 13.89
N LEU A 37 5.35 -26.94 14.65
CA LEU A 37 5.91 -25.74 15.28
C LEU A 37 6.84 -26.13 16.43
N SER A 38 6.39 -27.01 17.34
CA SER A 38 7.22 -27.50 18.44
C SER A 38 8.48 -28.22 17.96
N ALA A 39 8.38 -28.99 16.88
CA ALA A 39 9.53 -29.63 16.25
C ALA A 39 10.53 -28.62 15.68
N GLN A 40 10.07 -27.55 15.04
CA GLN A 40 10.95 -26.48 14.55
C GLN A 40 11.60 -25.71 15.71
N VAL A 41 10.86 -25.42 16.77
CA VAL A 41 11.40 -24.76 17.97
C VAL A 41 12.49 -25.63 18.61
N SER A 42 12.24 -26.92 18.78
CA SER A 42 13.24 -27.85 19.32
C SER A 42 14.46 -27.93 18.40
N TYR A 43 14.25 -28.10 17.08
CA TYR A 43 15.34 -28.17 16.12
C TYR A 43 16.25 -26.94 16.17
N TYR A 44 15.69 -25.71 16.15
CA TYR A 44 16.53 -24.51 16.23
C TYR A 44 17.17 -24.30 17.60
N SER A 45 16.49 -24.69 18.68
CA SER A 45 17.08 -24.63 19.99
C SER A 45 18.31 -25.54 20.09
N ASP A 46 18.19 -26.79 19.62
CA ASP A 46 19.28 -27.76 19.62
C ASP A 46 20.41 -27.32 18.67
N LEU A 47 20.07 -26.83 17.47
CA LEU A 47 21.05 -26.36 16.51
C LEU A 47 21.92 -25.25 17.09
N ILE A 48 21.29 -24.25 17.73
CA ILE A 48 22.02 -23.08 18.26
C ILE A 48 22.81 -23.47 19.52
N GLN A 49 22.24 -24.27 20.43
CA GLN A 49 22.87 -24.63 21.70
C GLN A 49 24.06 -25.58 21.50
N ASN A 50 24.04 -26.42 20.48
CA ASN A 50 25.13 -27.35 20.17
C ASN A 50 26.26 -26.71 19.33
N HIS A 51 26.16 -25.41 18.99
CA HIS A 51 27.20 -24.72 18.24
C HIS A 51 28.17 -23.99 19.19
N ASP A 52 29.46 -24.31 19.10
CA ASP A 52 30.46 -23.81 20.04
C ASP A 52 30.61 -22.30 20.12
N ASP A 53 30.42 -21.60 18.97
CA ASP A 53 30.64 -20.17 18.85
C ASP A 53 29.34 -19.35 19.04
N TRP A 54 28.21 -19.99 19.34
CA TRP A 54 26.92 -19.33 19.47
C TRP A 54 26.42 -19.26 20.90
N LEU A 55 25.74 -18.18 21.24
CA LEU A 55 24.99 -18.00 22.47
C LEU A 55 23.50 -18.00 22.12
N TYR A 56 22.76 -18.94 22.64
CA TYR A 56 21.33 -19.07 22.42
C TYR A 56 20.56 -17.92 23.06
N VAL A 57 19.78 -17.19 22.27
CA VAL A 57 18.89 -16.10 22.72
C VAL A 57 17.45 -16.56 22.82
N GLY A 58 16.97 -17.32 21.85
CA GLY A 58 15.60 -17.85 21.82
C GLY A 58 15.11 -18.18 20.42
N VAL A 59 13.92 -18.77 20.36
CA VAL A 59 13.19 -19.02 19.11
C VAL A 59 11.91 -18.19 19.12
N TYR A 60 11.72 -17.38 18.10
CA TYR A 60 10.53 -16.59 17.86
C TYR A 60 9.67 -17.33 16.85
N ALA A 61 8.40 -17.57 17.16
CA ALA A 61 7.57 -18.45 16.37
C ALA A 61 6.15 -17.90 16.17
N ASP A 62 5.77 -17.68 14.92
CA ASP A 62 4.42 -17.22 14.55
C ASP A 62 3.64 -18.31 13.82
N GLU A 63 2.37 -18.44 14.15
CA GLU A 63 1.41 -19.23 13.41
C GLU A 63 0.78 -18.39 12.29
N ALA A 64 0.81 -18.89 11.04
CA ALA A 64 0.10 -18.26 9.94
C ALA A 64 -1.40 -18.61 10.00
N LYS A 65 -2.23 -17.72 10.52
CA LYS A 65 -3.70 -17.85 10.45
C LYS A 65 -4.20 -17.48 9.05
N THR A 66 -5.09 -18.27 8.47
CA THR A 66 -5.74 -17.98 7.19
C THR A 66 -6.80 -16.90 7.37
N GLY A 67 -6.67 -15.79 6.62
CA GLY A 67 -7.64 -14.69 6.56
C GLY A 67 -7.27 -13.48 7.42
N THR A 68 -7.26 -12.30 6.80
CA THR A 68 -7.19 -10.94 7.34
C THR A 68 -6.27 -10.64 8.53
N LYS A 69 -5.29 -9.75 8.32
CA LYS A 69 -4.39 -9.13 9.32
C LYS A 69 -3.82 -10.09 10.36
N GLU A 70 -2.97 -10.96 9.92
CA GLU A 70 -2.17 -11.82 10.76
C GLU A 70 -1.22 -10.98 11.62
N SER A 71 -1.41 -11.00 12.93
CA SER A 71 -0.48 -10.43 13.88
C SER A 71 0.77 -11.33 13.95
N ARG A 72 1.90 -10.87 13.41
CA ARG A 72 3.22 -11.52 13.59
C ARG A 72 3.86 -10.96 14.86
N ALA A 73 3.25 -11.28 16.00
CA ALA A 73 3.67 -10.71 17.28
C ALA A 73 5.11 -11.07 17.63
N ASP A 74 5.50 -12.33 17.39
CA ASP A 74 6.86 -12.79 17.66
C ASP A 74 7.88 -12.24 16.69
N PHE A 75 7.51 -12.02 15.42
CA PHE A 75 8.35 -11.32 14.47
C PHE A 75 8.59 -9.85 14.85
N GLN A 76 7.56 -9.16 15.36
CA GLN A 76 7.72 -7.80 15.86
C GLN A 76 8.61 -7.75 17.11
N ARG A 77 8.48 -8.74 18.00
CA ARG A 77 9.36 -8.89 19.16
C ARG A 77 10.80 -9.16 18.74
N LEU A 78 11.02 -10.03 17.75
CA LEU A 78 12.33 -10.28 17.16
C LEU A 78 12.97 -8.99 16.63
N ILE A 79 12.21 -8.20 15.84
CA ILE A 79 12.67 -6.91 15.32
C ILE A 79 13.08 -5.97 16.47
N ALA A 80 12.26 -5.87 17.51
CA ALA A 80 12.55 -5.02 18.68
C ALA A 80 13.83 -5.44 19.41
N ASP A 81 14.04 -6.74 19.58
CA ASP A 81 15.22 -7.28 20.24
C ASP A 81 16.49 -7.15 19.38
N CYS A 82 16.40 -7.31 18.07
CA CYS A 82 17.47 -7.00 17.11
C CYS A 82 17.86 -5.52 17.17
N ARG A 83 16.87 -4.62 17.11
CA ARG A 83 17.09 -3.18 17.21
C ARG A 83 17.70 -2.75 18.54
N ALA A 84 17.37 -3.45 19.64
CA ALA A 84 17.96 -3.23 20.97
C ALA A 84 19.37 -3.80 21.11
N GLY A 85 19.95 -4.39 20.06
CA GLY A 85 21.30 -4.96 20.08
C GLY A 85 21.41 -6.23 20.95
N LYS A 86 20.35 -6.99 21.14
CA LYS A 86 20.35 -8.24 21.92
C LYS A 86 20.73 -9.47 21.08
N ILE A 87 20.66 -9.36 19.76
CA ILE A 87 20.82 -10.44 18.79
C ILE A 87 21.85 -10.00 17.74
N ASP A 88 22.80 -10.88 17.42
CA ASP A 88 23.81 -10.65 16.38
C ASP A 88 23.49 -11.41 15.10
N MET A 89 22.75 -12.52 15.19
CA MET A 89 22.35 -13.32 14.03
C MET A 89 20.97 -13.95 14.26
N VAL A 90 20.19 -13.98 13.17
CA VAL A 90 18.89 -14.66 13.12
C VAL A 90 18.94 -15.79 12.10
N ILE A 91 18.57 -17.00 12.51
CA ILE A 91 18.44 -18.16 11.62
C ILE A 91 16.97 -18.33 11.25
N THR A 92 16.69 -18.59 9.99
CA THR A 92 15.35 -18.92 9.52
C THR A 92 15.41 -19.92 8.39
N LYS A 93 14.39 -20.74 8.26
CA LYS A 93 14.35 -21.84 7.28
C LYS A 93 14.55 -21.34 5.85
N SER A 94 13.83 -20.30 5.46
CA SER A 94 13.90 -19.77 4.09
C SER A 94 13.37 -18.34 3.99
N ILE A 95 13.69 -17.70 2.88
CA ILE A 95 13.20 -16.35 2.52
C ILE A 95 11.68 -16.28 2.60
N SER A 96 10.97 -17.28 2.07
CA SER A 96 9.49 -17.32 2.03
C SER A 96 8.84 -17.44 3.42
N ARG A 97 9.57 -17.98 4.40
CA ARG A 97 9.13 -18.05 5.81
C ARG A 97 9.40 -16.75 6.54
N PHE A 98 10.46 -16.05 6.19
CA PHE A 98 10.87 -14.80 6.82
C PHE A 98 9.98 -13.62 6.40
N ALA A 99 9.70 -13.45 5.11
CA ALA A 99 8.88 -12.36 4.60
C ALA A 99 7.76 -12.83 3.67
N ARG A 100 6.69 -12.02 3.56
CA ARG A 100 5.52 -12.32 2.72
C ARG A 100 5.64 -11.82 1.29
N ASN A 101 6.42 -10.78 1.10
CA ASN A 101 6.69 -10.18 -0.20
C ASN A 101 8.09 -9.62 -0.25
N THR A 102 8.58 -9.40 -1.45
CA THR A 102 9.94 -8.98 -1.73
C THR A 102 10.27 -7.60 -1.14
N VAL A 103 9.31 -6.67 -1.14
CA VAL A 103 9.51 -5.31 -0.61
C VAL A 103 9.73 -5.34 0.91
N THR A 104 8.88 -6.08 1.63
CA THR A 104 9.03 -6.25 3.09
C THR A 104 10.33 -6.96 3.44
N LEU A 105 10.71 -7.99 2.67
CA LEU A 105 11.99 -8.69 2.84
C LEU A 105 13.16 -7.71 2.74
N LEU A 106 13.23 -6.96 1.65
CA LEU A 106 14.29 -6.01 1.38
C LEU A 106 14.42 -4.96 2.48
N GLN A 107 13.30 -4.40 2.93
CA GLN A 107 13.30 -3.42 4.00
C GLN A 107 13.81 -4.03 5.31
N THR A 108 13.28 -5.20 5.70
CA THR A 108 13.68 -5.87 6.94
C THR A 108 15.18 -6.26 6.93
N VAL A 109 15.68 -6.80 5.82
CA VAL A 109 17.10 -7.14 5.71
C VAL A 109 17.99 -5.90 5.80
N ARG A 110 17.60 -4.79 5.17
CA ARG A 110 18.33 -3.51 5.27
C ARG A 110 18.35 -2.99 6.72
N ASP A 111 17.22 -3.05 7.41
CA ASP A 111 17.12 -2.61 8.80
C ASP A 111 18.01 -3.48 9.70
N PHE A 112 17.99 -4.82 9.55
CA PHE A 112 18.85 -5.74 10.30
C PHE A 112 20.33 -5.48 10.02
N LYS A 113 20.69 -5.30 8.76
CA LYS A 113 22.06 -4.96 8.35
C LYS A 113 22.51 -3.62 8.97
N ALA A 114 21.65 -2.62 9.01
CA ALA A 114 21.95 -1.33 9.67
C ALA A 114 22.16 -1.47 11.19
N TRP A 115 21.52 -2.46 11.83
CA TRP A 115 21.72 -2.76 13.25
C TRP A 115 22.89 -3.73 13.50
N GLY A 116 23.59 -4.18 12.46
CA GLY A 116 24.68 -5.15 12.57
C GLY A 116 24.22 -6.59 12.78
N VAL A 117 22.97 -6.91 12.46
CA VAL A 117 22.39 -8.25 12.62
C VAL A 117 22.40 -8.99 11.29
N ASP A 118 23.03 -10.17 11.27
CA ASP A 118 23.03 -11.06 10.11
C ASP A 118 21.77 -11.93 10.09
N ILE A 119 21.27 -12.28 8.89
CA ILE A 119 20.21 -13.27 8.71
C ILE A 119 20.76 -14.43 7.91
N PHE A 120 20.66 -15.64 8.46
CA PHE A 120 21.02 -16.87 7.78
C PHE A 120 19.78 -17.59 7.27
N PHE A 121 19.64 -17.70 5.97
CA PHE A 121 18.61 -18.48 5.29
C PHE A 121 19.10 -19.90 5.05
N GLU A 122 18.64 -20.84 5.87
CA GLU A 122 19.14 -22.22 5.91
C GLU A 122 18.98 -22.96 4.57
N GLU A 123 17.77 -22.96 3.96
CA GLU A 123 17.50 -23.64 2.70
C GLU A 123 18.33 -23.09 1.53
N GLN A 124 18.63 -21.81 1.52
CA GLN A 124 19.44 -21.16 0.51
C GLN A 124 20.93 -21.17 0.83
N ASN A 125 21.29 -21.51 2.07
CA ASN A 125 22.65 -21.41 2.60
C ASN A 125 23.28 -20.03 2.39
N ILE A 126 22.52 -18.96 2.67
CA ILE A 126 22.93 -17.57 2.41
C ILE A 126 22.90 -16.76 3.69
N HIS A 127 24.00 -16.06 3.97
CA HIS A 127 24.11 -15.02 4.98
C HIS A 127 23.90 -13.64 4.37
N THR A 128 23.05 -12.81 4.96
CA THR A 128 22.76 -11.46 4.41
C THR A 128 23.94 -10.51 4.46
N MET A 129 24.92 -10.76 5.33
CA MET A 129 26.15 -9.99 5.47
C MET A 129 27.28 -10.47 4.52
N SER A 130 27.07 -11.58 3.80
CA SER A 130 28.03 -12.11 2.83
C SER A 130 27.92 -11.45 1.46
N GLY A 131 28.91 -11.66 0.59
CA GLY A 131 28.86 -11.24 -0.82
C GLY A 131 27.68 -11.85 -1.57
N ASP A 132 27.36 -13.12 -1.32
CA ASP A 132 26.19 -13.81 -1.89
C ASP A 132 24.88 -13.19 -1.40
N GLY A 133 24.82 -12.78 -0.16
CA GLY A 133 23.70 -12.04 0.40
C GLY A 133 23.48 -10.68 -0.29
N GLU A 134 24.54 -9.95 -0.60
CA GLU A 134 24.46 -8.69 -1.35
C GLU A 134 23.97 -8.89 -2.78
N LEU A 135 24.48 -9.91 -3.46
CA LEU A 135 24.02 -10.29 -4.79
C LEU A 135 22.53 -10.65 -4.77
N MET A 136 22.11 -11.51 -3.83
CA MET A 136 20.72 -11.89 -3.64
C MET A 136 19.83 -10.66 -3.41
N MET A 137 20.24 -9.73 -2.55
CA MET A 137 19.50 -8.48 -2.29
C MET A 137 19.36 -7.61 -3.53
N THR A 138 20.39 -7.54 -4.36
CA THR A 138 20.38 -6.80 -5.62
C THR A 138 19.38 -7.41 -6.61
N ILE A 139 19.38 -8.72 -6.77
CA ILE A 139 18.44 -9.44 -7.64
C ILE A 139 17.01 -9.25 -7.15
N LEU A 140 16.75 -9.41 -5.85
CA LEU A 140 15.44 -9.23 -5.25
C LEU A 140 14.93 -7.78 -5.38
N ALA A 141 15.83 -6.79 -5.26
CA ALA A 141 15.48 -5.39 -5.44
C ALA A 141 15.05 -5.09 -6.89
N SER A 142 15.79 -5.62 -7.86
CA SER A 142 15.43 -5.49 -9.28
C SER A 142 14.10 -6.18 -9.60
N TYR A 143 13.86 -7.36 -9.04
CA TYR A 143 12.59 -8.08 -9.18
C TYR A 143 11.41 -7.30 -8.57
N ALA A 144 11.55 -6.78 -7.35
CA ALA A 144 10.51 -5.99 -6.70
C ALA A 144 10.17 -4.70 -7.47
N GLN A 145 11.17 -4.06 -8.06
CA GLN A 145 10.96 -2.90 -8.91
C GLN A 145 10.19 -3.25 -10.18
N GLU A 146 10.53 -4.36 -10.82
CA GLU A 146 9.86 -4.83 -12.03
C GLU A 146 8.42 -5.26 -11.73
N GLU A 147 8.17 -5.98 -10.63
CA GLU A 147 6.82 -6.34 -10.18
C GLU A 147 5.95 -5.09 -9.97
N SER A 148 6.50 -4.06 -9.31
CA SER A 148 5.80 -2.80 -9.09
C SER A 148 5.49 -2.06 -10.40
N ARG A 149 6.43 -2.07 -11.37
CA ARG A 149 6.25 -1.48 -12.69
C ARG A 149 5.16 -2.21 -13.47
N SER A 150 5.24 -3.53 -13.54
CA SER A 150 4.28 -4.39 -14.24
C SER A 150 2.86 -4.25 -13.67
N ALA A 151 2.72 -4.24 -12.35
CA ALA A 151 1.43 -3.99 -11.69
C ALA A 151 0.84 -2.62 -12.07
N SER A 152 1.68 -1.57 -12.13
CA SER A 152 1.26 -0.23 -12.55
C SER A 152 0.83 -0.18 -14.02
N GLU A 153 1.57 -0.84 -14.91
CA GLU A 153 1.24 -0.90 -16.34
C GLU A 153 -0.05 -1.67 -16.59
N ASN A 154 -0.24 -2.80 -15.91
CA ASN A 154 -1.47 -3.58 -15.98
C ASN A 154 -2.69 -2.77 -15.49
N GLN A 155 -2.52 -1.98 -14.43
CA GLN A 155 -3.58 -1.09 -13.95
C GLN A 155 -3.90 0.02 -14.97
N LYS A 156 -2.87 0.66 -15.57
CA LYS A 156 -3.05 1.67 -16.62
C LYS A 156 -3.77 1.10 -17.84
N TRP A 157 -3.37 -0.10 -18.27
CA TRP A 157 -4.02 -0.79 -19.39
C TRP A 157 -5.50 -1.06 -19.12
N ARG A 158 -5.84 -1.57 -17.91
CA ARG A 158 -7.24 -1.81 -17.52
C ARG A 158 -8.05 -0.52 -17.48
N ILE A 159 -7.49 0.57 -16.95
CA ILE A 159 -8.16 1.88 -16.92
C ILE A 159 -8.40 2.38 -18.33
N LYS A 160 -7.40 2.29 -19.21
CA LYS A 160 -7.51 2.70 -20.61
C LYS A 160 -8.62 1.93 -21.30
N ARG A 161 -8.66 0.61 -21.16
CA ARG A 161 -9.71 -0.23 -21.73
C ARG A 161 -11.10 0.15 -21.22
N ASN A 162 -11.26 0.41 -19.93
CA ASN A 162 -12.52 0.90 -19.39
C ASN A 162 -12.93 2.23 -20.04
N PHE A 163 -11.98 3.13 -20.29
CA PHE A 163 -12.29 4.40 -20.96
C PHE A 163 -12.68 4.21 -22.43
N GLU A 164 -12.06 3.28 -23.14
CA GLU A 164 -12.43 2.90 -24.52
C GLU A 164 -13.83 2.29 -24.58
N GLU A 165 -14.26 1.61 -23.51
CA GLU A 165 -15.61 1.05 -23.35
C GLU A 165 -16.61 2.07 -22.74
N GLY A 166 -16.22 3.35 -22.55
CA GLY A 166 -17.06 4.40 -21.97
C GLY A 166 -17.37 4.21 -20.49
N MET A 167 -16.61 3.35 -19.78
CA MET A 167 -16.84 3.07 -18.37
C MET A 167 -16.04 4.01 -17.47
N PRO A 168 -16.68 4.67 -16.48
CA PRO A 168 -15.99 5.55 -15.54
C PRO A 168 -15.12 4.73 -14.57
N TRP A 169 -13.97 5.28 -14.20
CA TRP A 169 -13.07 4.67 -13.20
C TRP A 169 -13.53 4.89 -11.76
N ASN A 170 -14.18 6.01 -11.50
CA ASN A 170 -14.56 6.43 -10.14
C ASN A 170 -16.05 6.77 -10.08
N GLY A 171 -16.73 6.24 -9.06
CA GLY A 171 -18.18 6.36 -8.92
C GLY A 171 -18.67 7.32 -7.83
N ALA A 172 -17.78 8.05 -7.17
CA ALA A 172 -18.19 8.91 -6.06
C ALA A 172 -18.73 10.27 -6.53
N MET A 173 -20.00 10.35 -6.92
CA MET A 173 -20.67 11.57 -7.35
C MET A 173 -22.06 11.68 -6.72
N LEU A 174 -22.48 12.89 -6.31
CA LEU A 174 -23.83 13.13 -5.80
C LEU A 174 -24.86 12.80 -6.89
N GLY A 175 -25.95 12.17 -6.54
CA GLY A 175 -27.02 11.78 -7.48
C GLY A 175 -26.81 10.45 -8.16
N TYR A 176 -25.61 9.87 -8.07
CA TYR A 176 -25.30 8.60 -8.72
C TYR A 176 -24.54 7.62 -7.84
N ARG A 177 -24.79 6.34 -8.04
CA ARG A 177 -23.92 5.24 -7.60
C ARG A 177 -23.35 4.51 -8.81
N LEU A 178 -22.12 4.06 -8.69
CA LEU A 178 -21.49 3.22 -9.71
C LEU A 178 -21.82 1.74 -9.45
N LYS A 179 -22.44 1.10 -10.41
CA LYS A 179 -22.74 -0.33 -10.37
C LYS A 179 -22.45 -0.95 -11.72
N ASN A 180 -21.65 -2.01 -11.71
CA ASN A 180 -21.24 -2.73 -12.93
C ASN A 180 -20.62 -1.83 -14.03
N GLY A 181 -19.86 -0.81 -13.63
CA GLY A 181 -19.22 0.13 -14.57
C GLY A 181 -20.15 1.22 -15.15
N ARG A 182 -21.40 1.32 -14.68
CA ARG A 182 -22.36 2.36 -15.12
C ARG A 182 -22.89 3.14 -13.92
N TYR A 183 -23.24 4.40 -14.17
CA TYR A 183 -23.92 5.22 -13.18
C TYR A 183 -25.42 4.88 -13.15
N GLU A 184 -25.93 4.57 -11.96
CA GLU A 184 -27.37 4.46 -11.66
C GLU A 184 -27.79 5.67 -10.82
N ILE A 185 -28.94 6.27 -11.13
CA ILE A 185 -29.48 7.40 -10.39
C ILE A 185 -29.89 6.98 -8.98
N ILE A 186 -29.55 7.82 -8.01
CA ILE A 186 -30.12 7.78 -6.64
C ILE A 186 -31.18 8.88 -6.60
N PRO A 187 -32.48 8.54 -6.57
CA PRO A 187 -33.56 9.52 -6.76
C PRO A 187 -33.50 10.73 -5.82
N GLU A 188 -33.32 10.48 -4.53
CA GLU A 188 -33.25 11.52 -3.50
C GLU A 188 -32.09 12.50 -3.70
N GLU A 189 -30.92 11.98 -4.06
CA GLU A 189 -29.73 12.81 -4.36
C GLU A 189 -29.88 13.51 -5.73
N ALA A 190 -30.55 12.89 -6.69
CA ALA A 190 -30.81 13.50 -8.00
C ALA A 190 -31.75 14.71 -7.87
N ASP A 191 -32.78 14.61 -7.03
CA ASP A 191 -33.68 15.74 -6.77
C ASP A 191 -32.93 16.91 -6.12
N LEU A 192 -31.96 16.61 -5.26
CA LEU A 192 -31.09 17.64 -4.69
C LEU A 192 -30.22 18.30 -5.77
N VAL A 193 -29.66 17.53 -6.72
CA VAL A 193 -28.90 18.10 -7.84
C VAL A 193 -29.81 18.99 -8.69
N ARG A 194 -31.03 18.57 -9.04
CA ARG A 194 -32.00 19.38 -9.79
C ARG A 194 -32.34 20.66 -9.06
N ARG A 195 -32.56 20.59 -7.73
CA ARG A 195 -32.80 21.75 -6.88
C ARG A 195 -31.65 22.76 -6.98
N ILE A 196 -30.39 22.32 -6.87
CA ILE A 196 -29.20 23.19 -6.97
C ILE A 196 -29.16 23.90 -8.33
N TYR A 197 -29.45 23.19 -9.42
CA TYR A 197 -29.51 23.79 -10.78
C TYR A 197 -30.62 24.82 -10.92
N ASN A 198 -31.82 24.53 -10.41
CA ASN A 198 -32.98 25.43 -10.46
C ASN A 198 -32.76 26.67 -9.60
N GLU A 199 -32.24 26.57 -8.39
CA GLU A 199 -31.92 27.72 -7.53
C GLU A 199 -30.88 28.63 -8.21
N TYR A 200 -29.85 28.06 -8.86
CA TYR A 200 -28.85 28.85 -9.58
C TYR A 200 -29.45 29.58 -10.77
N LEU A 201 -30.26 28.94 -11.61
CA LEU A 201 -30.96 29.58 -12.74
C LEU A 201 -32.02 30.61 -12.31
N SER A 202 -32.47 30.52 -11.05
CA SER A 202 -33.36 31.55 -10.45
C SER A 202 -32.60 32.80 -9.96
N GLY A 203 -31.25 32.82 -10.11
CA GLY A 203 -30.38 33.94 -9.76
C GLY A 203 -29.67 33.81 -8.42
N ASP A 204 -29.80 32.69 -7.73
CA ASP A 204 -29.09 32.48 -6.46
C ASP A 204 -27.59 32.19 -6.65
N GLY A 205 -26.74 32.89 -5.89
CA GLY A 205 -25.30 32.68 -5.94
C GLY A 205 -24.88 31.38 -5.20
N TYR A 206 -23.69 30.84 -5.55
CA TYR A 206 -23.15 29.62 -4.94
C TYR A 206 -23.15 29.61 -3.42
N LEU A 207 -22.85 30.76 -2.79
CA LEU A 207 -22.80 30.90 -1.35
C LEU A 207 -24.21 30.85 -0.73
N THR A 208 -25.19 31.48 -1.38
CA THR A 208 -26.60 31.49 -0.96
C THR A 208 -27.17 30.06 -0.97
N ILE A 209 -26.97 29.35 -2.06
CA ILE A 209 -27.38 27.95 -2.19
C ILE A 209 -26.73 27.08 -1.10
N ALA A 210 -25.41 27.22 -0.90
CA ALA A 210 -24.70 26.45 0.12
C ALA A 210 -25.22 26.72 1.53
N LYS A 211 -25.49 27.98 1.89
CA LYS A 211 -26.07 28.37 3.19
C LYS A 211 -27.44 27.75 3.37
N ARG A 212 -28.34 27.88 2.39
CA ARG A 212 -29.70 27.33 2.44
C ARG A 212 -29.70 25.83 2.67
N LEU A 213 -28.85 25.08 1.96
CA LEU A 213 -28.72 23.63 2.13
C LEU A 213 -28.23 23.26 3.54
N ASN A 214 -27.34 24.07 4.12
CA ASN A 214 -26.87 23.86 5.50
C ASN A 214 -27.96 24.19 6.53
N GLU A 215 -28.74 25.26 6.33
CA GLU A 215 -29.87 25.68 7.16
C GLU A 215 -31.00 24.65 7.12
N ASP A 216 -31.27 24.07 5.94
CA ASP A 216 -32.22 22.97 5.76
C ASP A 216 -31.74 21.65 6.40
N GLY A 217 -30.53 21.59 6.94
CA GLY A 217 -29.96 20.39 7.57
C GLY A 217 -29.62 19.26 6.59
N ILE A 218 -29.57 19.56 5.28
CA ILE A 218 -29.29 18.56 4.27
C ILE A 218 -27.79 18.21 4.29
N PRO A 219 -27.42 16.94 4.58
CA PRO A 219 -26.01 16.58 4.64
C PRO A 219 -25.37 16.59 3.24
N SER A 220 -24.14 17.10 3.14
CA SER A 220 -23.34 16.86 1.94
C SER A 220 -22.93 15.39 1.88
N ARG A 221 -22.55 14.90 0.71
CA ARG A 221 -22.20 13.49 0.49
C ARG A 221 -21.17 12.91 1.47
N PHE A 222 -20.28 13.74 1.99
CA PHE A 222 -19.24 13.30 2.95
C PHE A 222 -19.51 13.77 4.39
N GLY A 223 -20.76 14.13 4.71
CA GLY A 223 -21.17 14.59 6.04
C GLY A 223 -20.59 15.93 6.47
N LYS A 224 -19.96 16.69 5.55
CA LYS A 224 -19.44 18.04 5.77
C LYS A 224 -20.49 19.09 5.41
N GLN A 225 -20.29 20.31 5.86
CA GLN A 225 -21.11 21.46 5.43
C GLN A 225 -20.92 21.72 3.94
N TRP A 226 -21.98 22.21 3.30
CA TRP A 226 -21.93 22.72 1.93
C TRP A 226 -21.09 23.99 1.87
N GLY A 227 -20.29 24.10 0.83
CA GLY A 227 -19.49 25.29 0.56
C GLY A 227 -19.60 25.70 -0.89
N GLN A 228 -19.29 26.95 -1.19
CA GLN A 228 -19.34 27.54 -2.53
C GLN A 228 -18.62 26.68 -3.58
N SER A 229 -17.45 26.15 -3.24
CA SER A 229 -16.66 25.31 -4.18
C SER A 229 -17.33 23.99 -4.53
N VAL A 230 -18.16 23.44 -3.63
CA VAL A 230 -18.90 22.19 -3.87
C VAL A 230 -20.04 22.47 -4.85
N ILE A 231 -20.81 23.54 -4.63
CA ILE A 231 -21.89 23.97 -5.53
C ILE A 231 -21.35 24.27 -6.93
N SER A 232 -20.27 25.05 -7.03
CA SER A 232 -19.62 25.35 -8.30
C SER A 232 -19.17 24.09 -9.07
N LYS A 233 -18.63 23.08 -8.35
CA LYS A 233 -18.25 21.79 -8.95
C LYS A 233 -19.45 20.99 -9.45
N ILE A 234 -20.56 20.98 -8.71
CA ILE A 234 -21.80 20.32 -9.13
C ILE A 234 -22.31 20.96 -10.41
N LEU A 235 -22.45 22.27 -10.44
CA LEU A 235 -22.95 23.03 -11.60
C LEU A 235 -22.04 22.97 -12.83
N SER A 236 -20.74 22.64 -12.65
CA SER A 236 -19.78 22.47 -13.75
C SER A 236 -19.62 21.04 -14.22
N ASN A 237 -20.29 20.09 -13.59
CA ASN A 237 -20.03 18.68 -13.87
C ASN A 237 -20.88 18.18 -15.04
N TYR A 238 -20.24 18.09 -16.21
CA TYR A 238 -20.82 17.58 -17.45
C TYR A 238 -21.44 16.17 -17.33
N THR A 239 -20.98 15.37 -16.37
CA THR A 239 -21.51 14.02 -16.18
C THR A 239 -23.00 13.97 -15.83
N TYR A 240 -23.57 15.03 -15.28
CA TYR A 240 -25.01 15.10 -15.00
C TYR A 240 -25.90 15.08 -16.25
N THR A 241 -25.33 15.37 -17.42
CA THR A 241 -26.06 15.34 -18.72
C THR A 241 -26.16 13.91 -19.32
N GLY A 242 -25.75 12.87 -18.60
CA GLY A 242 -25.71 11.51 -19.13
C GLY A 242 -24.47 11.18 -19.96
N ASN A 243 -23.61 12.16 -20.19
CA ASN A 243 -22.41 12.05 -21.01
C ASN A 243 -21.15 12.04 -20.15
N LEU A 244 -20.09 11.40 -20.63
CA LEU A 244 -18.83 11.30 -19.91
C LEU A 244 -17.68 11.88 -20.72
N ILE A 245 -16.80 12.63 -20.05
CA ILE A 245 -15.46 12.92 -20.56
C ILE A 245 -14.49 12.23 -19.60
N LEU A 246 -13.83 11.19 -20.11
CA LEU A 246 -12.90 10.35 -19.35
C LEU A 246 -11.46 10.79 -19.62
N GLN A 247 -10.53 10.39 -18.73
CA GLN A 247 -9.11 10.74 -18.79
C GLN A 247 -8.84 12.26 -18.73
N LYS A 248 -9.63 12.99 -17.94
CA LYS A 248 -9.39 14.43 -17.65
C LYS A 248 -8.10 14.65 -16.87
N THR A 249 -7.65 13.64 -16.13
CA THR A 249 -6.42 13.65 -15.35
C THR A 249 -5.70 12.32 -15.50
N PHE A 250 -4.39 12.29 -15.27
CA PHE A 250 -3.59 11.06 -15.24
C PHE A 250 -2.51 11.15 -14.15
N ARG A 251 -1.93 10.00 -13.81
CA ARG A 251 -0.78 9.96 -12.91
C ARG A 251 0.51 10.01 -13.71
N GLU A 252 1.39 10.93 -13.36
CA GLU A 252 2.66 11.17 -14.04
C GLU A 252 3.53 9.91 -14.05
N ASN A 253 3.77 9.33 -12.89
CA ASN A 253 4.50 8.07 -12.77
C ASN A 253 4.02 7.24 -11.56
N HIS A 254 4.49 6.00 -11.47
CA HIS A 254 4.12 5.06 -10.40
C HIS A 254 4.79 5.35 -9.05
N ILE A 255 5.89 6.13 -9.05
CA ILE A 255 6.67 6.46 -7.85
C ILE A 255 6.03 7.65 -7.12
N THR A 256 5.92 8.79 -7.79
CA THR A 256 5.39 10.04 -7.20
C THR A 256 3.89 10.01 -7.02
N LYS A 257 3.18 9.23 -7.85
CA LYS A 257 1.71 9.12 -7.89
C LYS A 257 0.99 10.48 -8.04
N LYS A 258 1.72 11.52 -8.49
CA LYS A 258 1.18 12.86 -8.69
C LYS A 258 0.12 12.83 -9.79
N THR A 259 -1.05 13.40 -9.51
CA THR A 259 -2.13 13.56 -10.50
C THR A 259 -1.95 14.87 -11.25
N ILE A 260 -1.93 14.80 -12.57
CA ILE A 260 -1.78 15.93 -13.48
C ILE A 260 -3.05 16.07 -14.33
N ILE A 261 -3.44 17.31 -14.62
CA ILE A 261 -4.54 17.58 -15.56
C ILE A 261 -4.06 17.23 -16.96
N ASN A 262 -4.89 16.49 -17.70
CA ASN A 262 -4.60 16.16 -19.09
C ASN A 262 -4.95 17.35 -20.00
N ASN A 263 -3.93 18.05 -20.47
CA ASN A 263 -4.07 19.17 -21.40
C ASN A 263 -3.90 18.76 -22.87
N GLY A 264 -3.86 17.45 -23.15
CA GLY A 264 -3.68 16.89 -24.49
C GLY A 264 -2.52 15.90 -24.58
N GLU A 265 -1.83 15.61 -23.46
CA GLU A 265 -0.72 14.65 -23.41
C GLU A 265 -1.21 13.22 -23.67
N LEU A 266 -2.45 12.92 -23.26
CA LEU A 266 -3.11 11.64 -23.48
C LEU A 266 -4.47 11.83 -24.14
N PRO A 267 -4.98 10.82 -24.88
CA PRO A 267 -6.33 10.86 -25.44
C PRO A 267 -7.37 11.09 -24.35
N LYS A 268 -8.37 11.94 -24.62
CA LYS A 268 -9.61 12.03 -23.83
C LYS A 268 -10.69 11.25 -24.53
N TYR A 269 -11.51 10.55 -23.76
CA TYR A 269 -12.61 9.75 -24.31
C TYR A 269 -13.93 10.44 -23.99
N HIS A 270 -14.76 10.67 -25.01
CA HIS A 270 -16.12 11.19 -24.86
C HIS A 270 -17.10 10.02 -25.09
N ALA A 271 -17.90 9.71 -24.10
CA ALA A 271 -18.97 8.75 -24.21
C ALA A 271 -20.31 9.46 -24.09
N GLU A 272 -21.10 9.40 -25.13
CA GLU A 272 -22.45 9.97 -25.17
C GLU A 272 -23.47 8.94 -24.65
N ASN A 273 -24.50 9.43 -23.94
CA ASN A 273 -25.58 8.60 -23.39
C ASN A 273 -25.06 7.38 -22.60
N ALA A 274 -23.98 7.58 -21.85
CA ALA A 274 -23.35 6.51 -21.07
C ALA A 274 -24.19 6.06 -19.87
N HIS A 275 -25.11 6.92 -19.42
CA HIS A 275 -26.04 6.67 -18.31
C HIS A 275 -27.22 7.63 -18.36
N ASP A 276 -28.25 7.39 -17.54
CA ASP A 276 -29.42 8.27 -17.46
C ASP A 276 -29.04 9.66 -16.93
N ALA A 277 -29.49 10.70 -17.60
CA ALA A 277 -29.24 12.10 -17.23
C ALA A 277 -30.08 12.52 -16.03
N ILE A 278 -29.46 13.26 -15.09
CA ILE A 278 -30.20 13.97 -14.03
C ILE A 278 -30.62 15.36 -14.53
N ILE A 279 -29.77 16.01 -15.34
CA ILE A 279 -29.95 17.34 -15.92
C ILE A 279 -29.89 17.19 -17.43
N ASP A 280 -30.84 17.78 -18.13
CA ASP A 280 -30.79 17.83 -19.59
C ASP A 280 -29.69 18.78 -20.10
N MET A 281 -29.32 18.62 -21.36
CA MET A 281 -28.21 19.37 -21.95
C MET A 281 -28.53 20.88 -22.06
N GLU A 282 -29.79 21.25 -22.29
CA GLU A 282 -30.21 22.64 -22.39
C GLU A 282 -30.05 23.38 -21.07
N THR A 283 -30.55 22.78 -19.97
CA THR A 283 -30.38 23.27 -18.59
C THR A 283 -28.90 23.39 -18.23
N PHE A 284 -28.09 22.38 -18.58
CA PHE A 284 -26.65 22.46 -18.32
C PHE A 284 -25.97 23.62 -19.07
N GLN A 285 -26.29 23.79 -20.35
CA GLN A 285 -25.75 24.88 -21.18
C GLN A 285 -26.18 26.26 -20.67
N ALA A 286 -27.44 26.42 -20.27
CA ALA A 286 -27.92 27.64 -19.65
C ALA A 286 -27.11 28.03 -18.40
N VAL A 287 -26.85 27.04 -17.51
CA VAL A 287 -26.00 27.27 -16.33
C VAL A 287 -24.57 27.66 -16.72
N GLN A 288 -23.97 27.02 -17.76
CA GLN A 288 -22.62 27.41 -18.19
C GLN A 288 -22.58 28.82 -18.78
N ALA A 289 -23.60 29.22 -19.50
CA ALA A 289 -23.68 30.58 -20.07
C ALA A 289 -23.79 31.66 -18.97
N GLU A 290 -24.53 31.39 -17.89
CA GLU A 290 -24.68 32.31 -16.77
C GLU A 290 -23.43 32.39 -15.84
N LYS A 291 -22.55 31.38 -15.90
CA LYS A 291 -21.27 31.37 -15.17
C LYS A 291 -20.17 32.21 -15.81
N THR A 292 -20.32 32.60 -17.09
CA THR A 292 -19.32 33.35 -17.84
C THR A 292 -19.48 34.83 -17.60
#